data_d4bad309a1f3158b78b7411b2141ed0e
#
_entry.id   d4bad309a1f3158b78b7411b2141ed0e
#
_cell.length_a   1.000
_cell.length_b   1.000
_cell.length_c   1.000
_cell.angle_alpha   90.00
_cell.angle_beta   90.00
_cell.angle_gamma   90.00
#
_symmetry.space_group_name_H-M   'P 1'
#
loop_
_entity.id
_entity.type
_entity.pdbx_description
1 polymer ?
#
loop_
_entity_poly.entity_id
_entity_poly.type
_entity_poly.pdbx_seq_one_letter_code
_entity_poly.pdbx_strand_id
1 'polypeptide(L)'
;IVVNAPERLADIPVPKRASYIRVLMLELNRIANHLLWLGPFLADVGAQTPFFYIFRERELIYDLWEAATGQRLINNNYFRIGGVAADLPWGWLEKCRDFCDWFGPKIDEYEKLITNNPIFRRRIEGLGTIERQDAINWSLSGPMLRASGVPWDLRRVDHYECYDDFDWQVAWEKEGDCYARYRVRIEEMRQSLKILRQACDMIPGGPTENLEAKRIHEGKGSDAAGFDFQYVAKKVAPT
;
A
#
# COMPACT_ATOMS: atom_id res chain seq x y z
N ILE A 1 6.11 6.98 2.32
CA ILE A 1 7.53 6.90 1.95
C ILE A 1 8.14 8.30 1.83
N VAL A 2 7.53 9.23 1.09
CA VAL A 2 8.09 10.59 0.91
C VAL A 2 8.28 11.32 2.25
N VAL A 3 7.31 11.19 3.17
CA VAL A 3 7.39 11.82 4.50
C VAL A 3 8.37 11.13 5.46
N ASN A 4 8.62 9.83 5.29
CA ASN A 4 9.50 9.08 6.19
C ASN A 4 10.97 9.53 6.08
N ALA A 5 11.41 9.98 4.89
CA ALA A 5 12.77 10.44 4.70
C ALA A 5 13.09 11.71 5.53
N PRO A 6 12.30 12.80 5.46
CA PRO A 6 12.52 13.96 6.32
C PRO A 6 12.26 13.66 7.81
N GLU A 7 11.32 12.76 8.14
CA GLU A 7 11.10 12.35 9.54
C GLU A 7 12.33 11.67 10.14
N ARG A 8 12.96 10.74 9.41
CA ARG A 8 14.21 10.09 9.84
C ARG A 8 15.38 11.07 9.88
N LEU A 9 15.48 11.96 8.88
CA LEU A 9 16.57 12.93 8.82
C LEU A 9 16.53 13.94 9.96
N ALA A 10 15.35 14.36 10.37
CA ALA A 10 15.14 15.36 11.42
C ALA A 10 14.76 14.73 12.80
N ASP A 11 14.83 13.41 12.91
CA ASP A 11 14.47 12.64 14.11
C ASP A 11 13.09 13.03 14.67
N ILE A 12 12.11 13.14 13.81
CA ILE A 12 10.74 13.51 14.17
C ILE A 12 9.94 12.24 14.48
N PRO A 13 9.56 12.00 15.76
CA PRO A 13 8.77 10.84 16.14
C PRO A 13 7.35 10.95 15.61
N VAL A 14 6.85 9.85 15.05
CA VAL A 14 5.48 9.72 14.54
C VAL A 14 4.63 9.01 15.60
N PRO A 15 3.46 9.56 15.99
CA PRO A 15 2.56 8.89 16.93
C PRO A 15 2.12 7.51 16.43
N LYS A 16 2.01 6.54 17.33
CA LYS A 16 1.67 5.16 16.98
C LYS A 16 0.35 5.06 16.22
N ARG A 17 -0.67 5.82 16.64
CA ARG A 17 -1.96 5.90 15.93
C ARG A 17 -1.79 6.35 14.48
N ALA A 18 -0.97 7.38 14.23
CA ALA A 18 -0.70 7.87 12.88
C ALA A 18 -0.03 6.81 12.01
N SER A 19 0.91 6.05 12.56
CA SER A 19 1.58 4.95 11.86
C SER A 19 0.59 3.85 11.46
N TYR A 20 -0.35 3.48 12.33
CA TYR A 20 -1.43 2.53 11.99
C TYR A 20 -2.34 3.05 10.87
N ILE A 21 -2.75 4.32 10.94
CA ILE A 21 -3.54 4.95 9.87
C ILE A 21 -2.78 4.92 8.54
N ARG A 22 -1.48 5.24 8.56
CA ARG A 22 -0.63 5.17 7.36
C ARG A 22 -0.58 3.75 6.78
N VAL A 23 -0.43 2.72 7.61
CA VAL A 23 -0.44 1.32 7.15
C VAL A 23 -1.79 0.95 6.54
N LEU A 24 -2.92 1.34 7.16
CA LEU A 24 -4.25 1.12 6.57
C LEU A 24 -4.35 1.71 5.15
N MET A 25 -3.93 2.96 4.98
CA MET A 25 -3.96 3.63 3.67
C MET A 25 -2.98 2.99 2.67
N LEU A 26 -1.79 2.56 3.11
CA LEU A 26 -0.79 1.91 2.24
C LEU A 26 -1.27 0.55 1.75
N GLU A 27 -1.91 -0.25 2.59
CA GLU A 27 -2.39 -1.57 2.19
C GLU A 27 -3.67 -1.49 1.33
N LEU A 28 -4.58 -0.53 1.59
CA LEU A 28 -5.67 -0.22 0.66
C LEU A 28 -5.13 0.21 -0.71
N ASN A 29 -4.09 1.05 -0.72
CA ASN A 29 -3.43 1.46 -1.97
C ASN A 29 -2.77 0.27 -2.70
N ARG A 30 -2.18 -0.67 -1.97
CA ARG A 30 -1.61 -1.89 -2.56
C ARG A 30 -2.70 -2.71 -3.27
N ILE A 31 -3.82 -2.97 -2.60
CA ILE A 31 -4.95 -3.69 -3.19
C ILE A 31 -5.48 -2.95 -4.43
N ALA A 32 -5.70 -1.65 -4.33
CA ALA A 32 -6.19 -0.84 -5.45
C ALA A 32 -5.25 -0.88 -6.66
N ASN A 33 -3.92 -0.84 -6.44
CA ASN A 33 -2.94 -0.92 -7.52
C ASN A 33 -2.82 -2.33 -8.11
N HIS A 34 -2.93 -3.38 -7.30
CA HIS A 34 -2.96 -4.75 -7.83
C HIS A 34 -4.21 -5.01 -8.66
N LEU A 35 -5.35 -4.49 -8.24
CA LEU A 35 -6.58 -4.54 -9.05
C LEU A 35 -6.42 -3.76 -10.35
N LEU A 36 -5.84 -2.54 -10.30
CA LEU A 36 -5.58 -1.73 -11.49
C LEU A 36 -4.66 -2.44 -12.49
N TRP A 37 -3.65 -3.15 -12.00
CA TRP A 37 -2.79 -3.97 -12.84
C TRP A 37 -3.55 -5.17 -13.42
N LEU A 38 -4.36 -5.85 -12.59
CA LEU A 38 -5.06 -7.08 -12.98
C LEU A 38 -5.99 -6.87 -14.18
N GLY A 39 -6.72 -5.77 -14.21
CA GLY A 39 -7.68 -5.48 -15.28
C GLY A 39 -7.05 -5.41 -16.67
N PRO A 40 -6.15 -4.45 -16.93
CA PRO A 40 -5.46 -4.33 -18.21
C PRO A 40 -4.69 -5.60 -18.60
N PHE A 41 -4.00 -6.23 -17.64
CA PHE A 41 -3.29 -7.47 -17.88
C PHE A 41 -4.22 -8.59 -18.41
N LEU A 42 -5.39 -8.73 -17.82
CA LEU A 42 -6.37 -9.73 -18.28
C LEU A 42 -6.98 -9.36 -19.63
N ALA A 43 -7.22 -8.08 -19.88
CA ALA A 43 -7.69 -7.60 -21.17
C ALA A 43 -6.68 -7.91 -22.29
N ASP A 44 -5.38 -7.69 -22.04
CA ASP A 44 -4.30 -8.01 -22.98
C ASP A 44 -4.20 -9.52 -23.26
N VAL A 45 -4.47 -10.34 -22.26
CA VAL A 45 -4.54 -11.81 -22.41
C VAL A 45 -5.84 -12.27 -23.08
N GLY A 46 -6.84 -11.38 -23.24
CA GLY A 46 -8.11 -11.65 -23.93
C GLY A 46 -9.29 -11.93 -23.01
N ALA A 47 -9.20 -11.60 -21.71
CA ALA A 47 -10.27 -11.72 -20.74
C ALA A 47 -10.84 -10.33 -20.36
N GLN A 48 -11.78 -9.81 -21.16
CA GLN A 48 -12.32 -8.46 -21.01
C GLN A 48 -13.21 -8.28 -19.75
N THR A 49 -13.99 -9.28 -19.39
CA THR A 49 -14.98 -9.16 -18.29
C THR A 49 -14.36 -8.81 -16.94
N PRO A 50 -13.26 -9.44 -16.49
CA PRO A 50 -12.63 -9.09 -15.22
C PRO A 50 -12.12 -7.64 -15.15
N PHE A 51 -11.84 -7.02 -16.29
CA PHE A 51 -11.48 -5.60 -16.36
C PHE A 51 -12.56 -4.70 -15.75
N PHE A 52 -13.83 -4.99 -16.01
CA PHE A 52 -14.93 -4.22 -15.40
C PHE A 52 -15.12 -4.53 -13.92
N TYR A 53 -14.92 -5.78 -13.52
CA TYR A 53 -15.09 -6.19 -12.14
C TYR A 53 -14.10 -5.52 -11.19
N ILE A 54 -12.83 -5.34 -11.60
CA ILE A 54 -11.83 -4.69 -10.76
C ILE A 54 -12.22 -3.26 -10.38
N PHE A 55 -12.88 -2.51 -11.27
CA PHE A 55 -13.32 -1.15 -10.96
C PHE A 55 -14.48 -1.12 -9.96
N ARG A 56 -15.37 -2.11 -10.00
CA ARG A 56 -16.41 -2.28 -8.98
C ARG A 56 -15.79 -2.45 -7.59
N GLU A 57 -14.73 -3.28 -7.46
CA GLU A 57 -14.03 -3.49 -6.19
C GLU A 57 -13.24 -2.24 -5.76
N ARG A 58 -12.66 -1.54 -6.71
CA ARG A 58 -11.89 -0.32 -6.43
C ARG A 58 -12.75 0.84 -5.94
N GLU A 59 -13.99 0.95 -6.38
CA GLU A 59 -14.92 2.00 -5.92
C GLU A 59 -15.10 1.97 -4.40
N LEU A 60 -15.19 0.79 -3.78
CA LEU A 60 -15.30 0.68 -2.32
C LEU A 60 -14.04 1.19 -1.59
N ILE A 61 -12.86 1.02 -2.18
CA ILE A 61 -11.61 1.60 -1.65
C ILE A 61 -11.64 3.12 -1.81
N TYR A 62 -12.12 3.62 -2.93
CA TYR A 62 -12.23 5.07 -3.17
C TYR A 62 -13.20 5.74 -2.20
N ASP A 63 -14.29 5.09 -1.85
CA ASP A 63 -15.24 5.58 -0.85
C ASP A 63 -14.59 5.66 0.55
N LEU A 64 -13.75 4.68 0.91
CA LEU A 64 -12.96 4.71 2.15
C LEU A 64 -11.95 5.87 2.14
N TRP A 65 -11.26 6.09 1.03
CA TRP A 65 -10.31 7.20 0.91
C TRP A 65 -11.01 8.55 0.93
N GLU A 66 -12.09 8.72 0.18
CA GLU A 66 -12.86 9.96 0.16
C GLU A 66 -13.39 10.31 1.54
N ALA A 67 -13.90 9.34 2.29
CA ALA A 67 -14.38 9.56 3.64
C ALA A 67 -13.28 10.06 4.60
N ALA A 68 -12.04 9.59 4.45
CA ALA A 68 -10.93 9.96 5.34
C ALA A 68 -10.15 11.21 4.85
N THR A 69 -10.02 11.38 3.53
CA THR A 69 -9.08 12.36 2.95
C THR A 69 -9.76 13.44 2.11
N GLY A 70 -11.03 13.25 1.75
CA GLY A 70 -11.75 14.09 0.79
C GLY A 70 -11.37 13.85 -0.67
N GLN A 71 -10.50 12.87 -0.96
CA GLN A 71 -10.00 12.56 -2.31
C GLN A 71 -10.16 11.09 -2.64
N ARG A 72 -10.59 10.79 -3.87
CA ARG A 72 -10.87 9.41 -4.30
C ARG A 72 -9.64 8.66 -4.81
N LEU A 73 -8.68 9.34 -5.43
CA LEU A 73 -7.59 8.69 -6.16
C LEU A 73 -6.20 8.97 -5.59
N ILE A 74 -5.96 10.18 -5.09
CA ILE A 74 -4.62 10.66 -4.73
C ILE A 74 -4.64 11.18 -3.30
N ASN A 75 -4.06 10.42 -2.37
CA ASN A 75 -4.05 10.75 -0.94
C ASN A 75 -2.79 11.52 -0.50
N ASN A 76 -2.16 12.26 -1.42
CA ASN A 76 -0.86 12.88 -1.18
C ASN A 76 -0.86 13.89 -0.02
N ASN A 77 -1.97 14.55 0.22
CA ASN A 77 -2.08 15.56 1.28
C ASN A 77 -2.41 14.97 2.66
N TYR A 78 -2.72 13.69 2.71
CA TYR A 78 -3.11 13.04 3.96
C TYR A 78 -1.93 12.67 4.84
N PHE A 79 -0.83 12.20 4.23
CA PHE A 79 0.42 11.95 4.95
C PHE A 79 1.17 13.26 5.14
N ARG A 80 1.46 13.60 6.39
CA ARG A 80 2.24 14.80 6.76
C ARG A 80 3.45 14.40 7.58
N ILE A 81 4.47 15.24 7.55
CA ILE A 81 5.65 15.08 8.42
C ILE A 81 5.18 15.13 9.88
N GLY A 82 5.49 14.09 10.63
CA GLY A 82 5.07 13.93 12.02
C GLY A 82 3.69 13.31 12.21
N GLY A 83 3.01 12.82 11.14
CA GLY A 83 1.73 12.14 11.30
C GLY A 83 0.83 12.14 10.08
N VAL A 84 -0.46 12.36 10.27
CA VAL A 84 -1.50 12.45 9.24
C VAL A 84 -2.31 13.74 9.41
N ALA A 85 -2.93 14.20 8.32
CA ALA A 85 -3.64 15.49 8.28
C ALA A 85 -4.88 15.55 9.17
N ALA A 86 -5.57 14.44 9.33
CA ALA A 86 -6.76 14.30 10.15
C ALA A 86 -6.91 12.86 10.65
N ASP A 87 -7.65 12.69 11.73
CA ASP A 87 -8.02 11.35 12.21
C ASP A 87 -9.06 10.70 11.29
N LEU A 88 -9.21 9.38 11.41
CA LEU A 88 -10.25 8.64 10.72
C LEU A 88 -11.64 9.10 11.18
N PRO A 89 -12.59 9.31 10.28
CA PRO A 89 -13.95 9.67 10.67
C PRO A 89 -14.64 8.56 11.44
N TRP A 90 -15.65 8.93 12.20
CA TRP A 90 -16.46 7.97 12.95
C TRP A 90 -17.07 6.90 12.04
N GLY A 91 -16.98 5.62 12.45
CA GLY A 91 -17.49 4.48 11.67
C GLY A 91 -16.59 4.06 10.50
N TRP A 92 -15.43 4.68 10.29
CA TRP A 92 -14.54 4.34 9.18
C TRP A 92 -13.90 2.96 9.34
N LEU A 93 -13.49 2.60 10.56
CA LEU A 93 -12.87 1.29 10.84
C LEU A 93 -13.86 0.14 10.60
N GLU A 94 -15.13 0.34 10.96
CA GLU A 94 -16.21 -0.62 10.69
C GLU A 94 -16.40 -0.81 9.18
N LYS A 95 -16.47 0.28 8.42
CA LYS A 95 -16.56 0.21 6.94
C LYS A 95 -15.34 -0.48 6.32
N CYS A 96 -14.16 -0.27 6.89
CA CYS A 96 -12.95 -0.94 6.42
C CYS A 96 -12.99 -2.45 6.70
N ARG A 97 -13.52 -2.88 7.85
CA ARG A 97 -13.76 -4.31 8.14
C ARG A 97 -14.78 -4.92 7.19
N ASP A 98 -15.91 -4.24 6.98
CA ASP A 98 -16.95 -4.66 6.03
C ASP A 98 -16.35 -4.85 4.61
N PHE A 99 -15.49 -3.92 4.18
CA PHE A 99 -14.74 -4.07 2.93
C PHE A 99 -13.85 -5.31 2.94
N CYS A 100 -13.09 -5.56 4.00
CA CYS A 100 -12.23 -6.73 4.09
C CYS A 100 -13.01 -8.04 4.03
N ASP A 101 -14.17 -8.11 4.66
CA ASP A 101 -15.03 -9.30 4.67
C ASP A 101 -15.69 -9.52 3.31
N TRP A 102 -16.08 -8.45 2.65
CA TRP A 102 -16.64 -8.50 1.31
C TRP A 102 -15.60 -8.84 0.24
N PHE A 103 -14.39 -8.27 0.33
CA PHE A 103 -13.35 -8.42 -0.70
C PHE A 103 -12.66 -9.79 -0.67
N GLY A 104 -12.53 -10.43 0.50
CA GLY A 104 -11.94 -11.76 0.61
C GLY A 104 -12.52 -12.78 -0.39
N PRO A 105 -13.85 -13.03 -0.37
CA PRO A 105 -14.53 -13.89 -1.35
C PRO A 105 -14.36 -13.44 -2.81
N LYS A 106 -14.09 -12.16 -3.08
CA LYS A 106 -13.84 -11.66 -4.43
C LYS A 106 -12.50 -12.10 -4.99
N ILE A 107 -11.48 -12.20 -4.15
CA ILE A 107 -10.20 -12.79 -4.56
C ILE A 107 -10.40 -14.26 -4.98
N ASP A 108 -11.20 -15.01 -4.22
CA ASP A 108 -11.51 -16.41 -4.55
C ASP A 108 -12.35 -16.52 -5.85
N GLU A 109 -13.23 -15.55 -6.11
CA GLU A 109 -13.97 -15.44 -7.37
C GLU A 109 -13.02 -15.24 -8.55
N TYR A 110 -12.03 -14.33 -8.44
CA TYR A 110 -10.99 -14.15 -9.47
C TYR A 110 -10.16 -15.41 -9.68
N GLU A 111 -9.78 -16.12 -8.64
CA GLU A 111 -9.05 -17.37 -8.79
C GLU A 111 -9.85 -18.44 -9.52
N LYS A 112 -11.12 -18.59 -9.18
CA LYS A 112 -12.03 -19.52 -9.89
C LYS A 112 -12.16 -19.21 -11.36
N LEU A 113 -12.33 -17.93 -11.70
CA LEU A 113 -12.58 -17.49 -13.08
C LEU A 113 -11.32 -17.51 -13.93
N ILE A 114 -10.16 -17.22 -13.35
CA ILE A 114 -8.93 -16.88 -14.08
C ILE A 114 -7.83 -17.91 -13.86
N THR A 115 -7.42 -18.14 -12.60
CA THR A 115 -6.22 -18.92 -12.27
C THR A 115 -6.23 -20.32 -12.86
N ASN A 116 -7.40 -20.97 -12.84
CA ASN A 116 -7.56 -22.35 -13.33
C ASN A 116 -8.01 -22.41 -14.81
N ASN A 117 -8.15 -21.29 -15.49
CA ASN A 117 -8.54 -21.27 -16.89
C ASN A 117 -7.37 -21.77 -17.77
N PRO A 118 -7.55 -22.87 -18.55
CA PRO A 118 -6.47 -23.45 -19.33
C PRO A 118 -5.98 -22.53 -20.47
N ILE A 119 -6.84 -21.67 -21.01
CA ILE A 119 -6.47 -20.68 -22.04
C ILE A 119 -5.56 -19.61 -21.42
N PHE A 120 -5.93 -19.10 -20.24
CA PHE A 120 -5.14 -18.14 -19.49
C PHE A 120 -3.76 -18.71 -19.19
N ARG A 121 -3.68 -19.89 -18.61
CA ARG A 121 -2.41 -20.54 -18.27
C ARG A 121 -1.51 -20.72 -19.47
N ARG A 122 -2.02 -21.25 -20.58
CA ARG A 122 -1.26 -21.45 -21.81
C ARG A 122 -0.70 -20.14 -22.39
N ARG A 123 -1.31 -19.00 -22.10
CA ARG A 123 -0.88 -17.69 -22.59
C ARG A 123 0.18 -17.01 -21.74
N ILE A 124 0.38 -17.46 -20.50
CA ILE A 124 1.27 -16.75 -19.56
C ILE A 124 2.25 -17.68 -18.83
N GLU A 125 1.97 -18.97 -18.72
CA GLU A 125 2.83 -19.94 -18.06
C GLU A 125 4.06 -20.23 -18.90
N GLY A 126 5.26 -20.12 -18.32
CA GLY A 126 6.54 -20.27 -19.01
C GLY A 126 6.92 -19.14 -19.98
N LEU A 127 6.15 -18.05 -20.00
CA LEU A 127 6.45 -16.89 -20.86
C LEU A 127 7.03 -15.72 -20.08
N GLY A 128 7.97 -15.01 -20.70
CA GLY A 128 8.61 -13.83 -20.10
C GLY A 128 9.36 -14.16 -18.81
N THR A 129 10.01 -15.30 -18.75
CA THR A 129 10.77 -15.74 -17.59
C THR A 129 11.97 -14.84 -17.37
N ILE A 130 12.12 -14.36 -16.14
CA ILE A 130 13.27 -13.60 -15.67
C ILE A 130 13.94 -14.44 -14.59
N GLU A 131 15.17 -14.85 -14.83
CA GLU A 131 15.92 -15.63 -13.87
C GLU A 131 16.28 -14.82 -12.63
N ARG A 132 16.48 -15.51 -11.51
CA ARG A 132 16.81 -14.87 -10.23
C ARG A 132 18.02 -13.94 -10.32
N GLN A 133 19.07 -14.38 -11.01
CA GLN A 133 20.29 -13.58 -11.12
C GLN A 133 20.09 -12.33 -11.98
N ASP A 134 19.33 -12.43 -13.04
CA ASP A 134 18.99 -11.29 -13.90
C ASP A 134 18.10 -10.29 -13.15
N ALA A 135 17.12 -10.78 -12.38
CA ALA A 135 16.29 -9.93 -11.55
C ALA A 135 17.10 -9.09 -10.55
N ILE A 136 18.14 -9.70 -9.95
CA ILE A 136 19.07 -9.01 -9.04
C ILE A 136 19.96 -8.03 -9.81
N ASN A 137 20.57 -8.46 -10.91
CA ASN A 137 21.48 -7.66 -11.70
C ASN A 137 20.81 -6.39 -12.27
N TRP A 138 19.53 -6.50 -12.62
CA TRP A 138 18.72 -5.38 -13.13
C TRP A 138 18.08 -4.55 -12.03
N SER A 139 18.39 -4.85 -10.77
CA SER A 139 17.85 -4.16 -9.59
C SER A 139 16.32 -4.14 -9.56
N LEU A 140 15.69 -5.23 -9.99
CA LEU A 140 14.24 -5.35 -9.94
C LEU A 140 13.78 -5.38 -8.48
N SER A 141 12.58 -4.91 -8.24
CA SER A 141 11.95 -4.88 -6.91
C SER A 141 10.48 -5.30 -6.97
N GLY A 142 9.86 -5.42 -5.80
CA GLY A 142 8.43 -5.73 -5.70
C GLY A 142 8.06 -7.11 -6.26
N PRO A 143 6.85 -7.26 -6.81
CA PRO A 143 6.38 -8.53 -7.36
C PRO A 143 7.25 -9.11 -8.48
N MET A 144 7.96 -8.27 -9.23
CA MET A 144 8.89 -8.72 -10.27
C MET A 144 10.03 -9.54 -9.68
N LEU A 145 10.67 -9.03 -8.62
CA LEU A 145 11.76 -9.72 -7.92
C LEU A 145 11.25 -10.95 -7.16
N ARG A 146 10.12 -10.80 -6.45
CA ARG A 146 9.55 -11.88 -5.64
C ARG A 146 9.05 -13.05 -6.48
N ALA A 147 8.60 -12.82 -7.71
CA ALA A 147 8.24 -13.90 -8.63
C ALA A 147 9.45 -14.68 -9.15
N SER A 148 10.65 -14.10 -9.13
CA SER A 148 11.91 -14.71 -9.57
C SER A 148 12.70 -15.37 -8.43
N GLY A 149 12.05 -15.76 -7.33
CA GLY A 149 12.64 -16.55 -6.26
C GLY A 149 13.39 -15.76 -5.19
N VAL A 150 13.18 -14.45 -5.08
CA VAL A 150 13.82 -13.62 -4.05
C VAL A 150 12.75 -13.07 -3.10
N PRO A 151 12.60 -13.62 -1.89
CA PRO A 151 11.58 -13.19 -0.92
C PRO A 151 11.99 -11.88 -0.22
N TRP A 152 12.20 -10.81 -0.99
CA TRP A 152 12.61 -9.51 -0.49
C TRP A 152 11.44 -8.53 -0.50
N ASP A 153 11.16 -7.94 0.66
CA ASP A 153 10.10 -6.95 0.84
C ASP A 153 10.56 -5.85 1.80
N LEU A 154 10.46 -4.60 1.37
CA LEU A 154 10.87 -3.43 2.16
C LEU A 154 10.17 -3.35 3.52
N ARG A 155 8.95 -3.82 3.63
CA ARG A 155 8.21 -3.84 4.90
C ARG A 155 8.90 -4.72 5.96
N ARG A 156 9.65 -5.75 5.53
CA ARG A 156 10.42 -6.65 6.41
C ARG A 156 11.90 -6.27 6.53
N VAL A 157 12.48 -5.63 5.50
CA VAL A 157 13.91 -5.31 5.46
C VAL A 157 14.19 -3.95 6.08
N ASP A 158 13.34 -2.95 5.81
CA ASP A 158 13.53 -1.57 6.27
C ASP A 158 12.73 -1.24 7.54
N HIS A 159 11.83 -2.14 7.97
CA HIS A 159 11.06 -2.02 9.21
C HIS A 159 10.42 -0.64 9.39
N TYR A 160 9.79 -0.12 8.34
CA TYR A 160 9.16 1.19 8.41
C TYR A 160 7.71 1.10 8.92
N GLU A 161 7.23 2.19 9.52
CA GLU A 161 5.93 2.28 10.19
C GLU A 161 5.77 1.17 11.26
N CYS A 162 4.58 0.61 11.39
CA CYS A 162 4.27 -0.44 12.35
C CYS A 162 4.07 -1.83 11.72
N TYR A 163 4.72 -2.13 10.59
CA TYR A 163 4.56 -3.43 9.92
C TYR A 163 5.01 -4.62 10.76
N ASP A 164 5.90 -4.40 11.72
CA ASP A 164 6.38 -5.45 12.63
C ASP A 164 5.34 -5.85 13.69
N ASP A 165 4.33 -5.02 13.91
CA ASP A 165 3.23 -5.34 14.83
C ASP A 165 2.27 -6.39 14.24
N PHE A 166 2.34 -6.70 12.92
CA PHE A 166 1.40 -7.55 12.23
C PHE A 166 1.98 -8.92 11.84
N ASP A 167 1.14 -9.95 11.96
CA ASP A 167 1.43 -11.28 11.42
C ASP A 167 1.04 -11.35 9.94
N TRP A 168 2.03 -11.40 9.06
CA TRP A 168 1.87 -11.55 7.62
C TRP A 168 3.12 -12.18 7.01
N GLN A 169 3.00 -12.69 5.79
CA GLN A 169 4.09 -13.35 5.07
C GLN A 169 4.39 -12.64 3.76
N VAL A 170 5.66 -12.68 3.36
CA VAL A 170 6.07 -12.18 2.04
C VAL A 170 5.62 -13.18 0.99
N ALA A 171 4.79 -12.72 0.06
CA ALA A 171 4.37 -13.51 -1.09
C ALA A 171 5.52 -13.61 -2.10
N TRP A 172 5.89 -14.82 -2.52
CA TRP A 172 6.95 -15.05 -3.50
C TRP A 172 6.76 -16.36 -4.25
N GLU A 173 7.32 -16.47 -5.46
CA GLU A 173 7.30 -17.65 -6.32
C GLU A 173 8.71 -17.84 -6.91
N LYS A 174 8.97 -18.98 -7.56
CA LYS A 174 10.31 -19.35 -8.05
C LYS A 174 10.44 -19.25 -9.57
N GLU A 175 9.36 -19.41 -10.29
CA GLU A 175 9.34 -19.67 -11.72
C GLU A 175 9.77 -18.45 -12.56
N GLY A 176 9.62 -17.25 -12.05
CA GLY A 176 10.03 -16.00 -12.69
C GLY A 176 9.22 -15.61 -13.94
N ASP A 177 8.18 -16.35 -14.28
CA ASP A 177 7.35 -16.14 -15.47
C ASP A 177 6.16 -15.18 -15.21
N CYS A 178 5.35 -14.94 -16.24
CA CYS A 178 4.17 -14.10 -16.10
C CYS A 178 3.14 -14.68 -15.14
N TYR A 179 3.01 -16.00 -15.06
CA TYR A 179 2.10 -16.68 -14.15
C TYR A 179 2.53 -16.52 -12.69
N ALA A 180 3.82 -16.67 -12.40
CA ALA A 180 4.37 -16.42 -11.07
C ALA A 180 4.14 -14.98 -10.62
N ARG A 181 4.36 -13.99 -11.50
CA ARG A 181 4.07 -12.57 -11.21
C ARG A 181 2.60 -12.30 -10.93
N TYR A 182 1.70 -13.01 -11.62
CA TYR A 182 0.27 -12.95 -11.36
C TYR A 182 -0.04 -13.54 -9.97
N ARG A 183 0.44 -14.73 -9.65
CA ARG A 183 0.20 -15.40 -8.37
C ARG A 183 0.71 -14.60 -7.17
N VAL A 184 1.92 -14.04 -7.27
CA VAL A 184 2.48 -13.16 -6.23
C VAL A 184 1.53 -12.00 -5.91
N ARG A 185 0.95 -11.35 -6.91
CA ARG A 185 0.04 -10.21 -6.68
C ARG A 185 -1.30 -10.63 -6.07
N ILE A 186 -1.84 -11.79 -6.45
CA ILE A 186 -3.05 -12.35 -5.82
C ILE A 186 -2.78 -12.65 -4.35
N GLU A 187 -1.65 -13.29 -4.04
CA GLU A 187 -1.29 -13.57 -2.65
C GLU A 187 -0.99 -12.30 -1.85
N GLU A 188 -0.36 -11.30 -2.45
CA GLU A 188 -0.14 -10.00 -1.80
C GLU A 188 -1.47 -9.31 -1.42
N MET A 189 -2.51 -9.41 -2.23
CA MET A 189 -3.84 -8.89 -1.84
C MET A 189 -4.40 -9.62 -0.62
N ARG A 190 -4.20 -10.94 -0.49
CA ARG A 190 -4.61 -11.70 0.70
C ARG A 190 -3.82 -11.28 1.95
N GLN A 191 -2.51 -11.12 1.81
CA GLN A 191 -1.68 -10.63 2.91
C GLN A 191 -2.05 -9.19 3.31
N SER A 192 -2.38 -8.34 2.35
CA SER A 192 -2.88 -6.98 2.63
C SER A 192 -4.19 -7.00 3.40
N LEU A 193 -5.14 -7.87 3.06
CA LEU A 193 -6.38 -8.05 3.84
C LEU A 193 -6.09 -8.51 5.27
N LYS A 194 -5.12 -9.42 5.45
CA LYS A 194 -4.71 -9.90 6.77
C LYS A 194 -4.14 -8.74 7.61
N ILE A 195 -3.31 -7.89 7.02
CA ILE A 195 -2.77 -6.70 7.69
C ILE A 195 -3.88 -5.70 8.02
N LEU A 196 -4.79 -5.42 7.07
CA LEU A 196 -5.89 -4.48 7.28
C LEU A 196 -6.79 -4.88 8.46
N ARG A 197 -7.18 -6.16 8.55
CA ARG A 197 -7.97 -6.67 9.67
C ARG A 197 -7.27 -6.47 11.00
N GLN A 198 -6.01 -6.89 11.11
CA GLN A 198 -5.22 -6.71 12.31
C GLN A 198 -5.05 -5.22 12.67
N ALA A 199 -4.76 -4.38 11.68
CA ALA A 199 -4.61 -2.94 11.90
C ALA A 199 -5.91 -2.30 12.41
N CYS A 200 -7.08 -2.68 11.86
CA CYS A 200 -8.38 -2.21 12.35
C CYS A 200 -8.67 -2.65 13.79
N ASP A 201 -8.17 -3.82 14.21
CA ASP A 201 -8.42 -4.34 15.56
C ASP A 201 -7.43 -3.80 16.59
N MET A 202 -6.19 -3.54 16.16
CA MET A 202 -5.09 -3.18 17.05
C MET A 202 -4.81 -1.67 17.10
N ILE A 203 -5.46 -0.86 16.28
CA ILE A 203 -5.21 0.58 16.21
C ILE A 203 -5.39 1.24 17.58
N PRO A 204 -4.35 1.88 18.14
CA PRO A 204 -4.46 2.53 19.46
C PRO A 204 -5.22 3.85 19.38
N GLY A 205 -5.75 4.30 20.50
CA GLY A 205 -6.14 5.68 20.67
C GLY A 205 -4.93 6.62 20.77
N GLY A 206 -5.16 7.93 20.68
CA GLY A 206 -4.10 8.93 20.87
C GLY A 206 -4.00 9.93 19.72
N PRO A 207 -2.93 10.75 19.72
CA PRO A 207 -2.74 11.78 18.72
C PRO A 207 -2.43 11.20 17.34
N THR A 208 -2.81 11.93 16.31
CA THR A 208 -2.56 11.60 14.90
C THR A 208 -1.48 12.46 14.27
N GLU A 209 -0.99 13.47 14.98
CA GLU A 209 0.13 14.31 14.57
C GLU A 209 1.06 14.60 15.74
N ASN A 210 2.33 14.85 15.45
CA ASN A 210 3.30 15.29 16.44
C ASN A 210 3.19 16.81 16.61
N LEU A 211 2.58 17.23 17.73
CA LEU A 211 2.35 18.64 18.05
C LEU A 211 3.65 19.41 18.32
N GLU A 212 4.71 18.74 18.73
CA GLU A 212 6.02 19.38 18.95
C GLU A 212 6.67 19.75 17.61
N ALA A 213 6.63 18.86 16.63
CA ALA A 213 7.07 19.17 15.28
C ALA A 213 6.29 20.34 14.68
N LYS A 214 4.98 20.42 14.95
CA LYS A 214 4.14 21.57 14.53
C LYS A 214 4.58 22.86 15.19
N ARG A 215 4.91 22.86 16.47
CA ARG A 215 5.40 24.03 17.20
C ARG A 215 6.75 24.54 16.71
N ILE A 216 7.64 23.66 16.27
CA ILE A 216 8.90 24.04 15.63
C ILE A 216 8.64 24.90 14.37
N HIS A 217 7.54 24.64 13.66
CA HIS A 217 7.14 25.39 12.46
C HIS A 217 6.50 26.74 12.78
N GLU A 218 5.89 26.88 13.96
CA GLU A 218 5.27 28.14 14.41
C GLU A 218 6.27 29.03 15.18
N GLY A 219 7.39 28.48 15.63
CA GLY A 219 8.47 29.21 16.27
C GLY A 219 9.22 30.09 15.29
N LYS A 220 9.69 31.27 15.74
CA LYS A 220 10.58 32.16 14.97
C LYS A 220 11.78 31.35 14.47
N GLY A 221 12.03 31.40 13.16
CA GLY A 221 13.07 30.63 12.52
C GLY A 221 14.37 30.63 13.32
N SER A 222 14.92 29.47 13.54
CA SER A 222 16.28 29.39 14.04
C SER A 222 17.20 29.80 12.90
N ASP A 223 18.08 30.77 13.12
CA ASP A 223 19.12 31.20 12.18
C ASP A 223 20.18 30.12 11.94
N ALA A 224 19.92 28.89 12.36
CA ALA A 224 20.80 27.75 12.18
C ALA A 224 20.87 27.36 10.69
N ALA A 225 21.92 27.76 10.05
CA ALA A 225 22.38 27.27 8.75
C ALA A 225 21.57 27.72 7.50
N GLY A 226 20.82 28.78 7.53
CA GLY A 226 20.12 29.30 6.34
C GLY A 226 19.03 28.39 5.75
N PHE A 227 18.62 27.36 6.48
CA PHE A 227 17.55 26.47 6.08
C PHE A 227 16.24 26.93 6.72
N ASP A 228 15.39 27.59 5.92
CA ASP A 228 14.07 28.03 6.38
C ASP A 228 13.09 26.84 6.44
N PHE A 229 13.03 26.21 7.59
CA PHE A 229 12.11 25.10 7.86
C PHE A 229 10.63 25.55 7.73
N GLN A 230 10.32 26.83 8.00
CA GLN A 230 8.98 27.37 7.81
C GLN A 230 8.57 27.40 6.33
N TYR A 231 9.51 27.64 5.44
CA TYR A 231 9.27 27.65 4.00
C TYR A 231 8.93 26.23 3.49
N VAL A 232 9.61 25.21 3.97
CA VAL A 232 9.31 23.80 3.64
C VAL A 232 7.97 23.39 4.23
N ALA A 233 7.69 23.75 5.47
CA ALA A 233 6.42 23.45 6.12
C ALA A 233 5.22 24.14 5.46
N LYS A 234 5.35 25.40 5.07
CA LYS A 234 4.29 26.13 4.34
C LYS A 234 4.04 25.57 2.94
N LYS A 235 5.04 24.96 2.31
CA LYS A 235 4.85 24.28 1.01
C LYS A 235 4.26 22.90 1.13
N VAL A 236 4.51 22.22 2.25
CA VAL A 236 4.01 20.86 2.53
C VAL A 236 2.64 20.89 3.19
N ALA A 237 2.35 21.93 3.96
CA ALA A 237 1.02 22.16 4.52
C ALA A 237 0.23 23.07 3.58
N PRO A 238 -0.80 22.60 2.87
CA PRO A 238 -1.72 23.47 2.18
C PRO A 238 -2.41 24.37 3.20
N THR A 239 -2.41 25.66 2.93
CA THR A 239 -3.20 26.65 3.65
C THR A 239 -4.66 26.34 3.55
#